data_ce2417d953eebee5b891f546c1725a81
#
_entry.id   ce2417d953eebee5b891f546c1725a81
#
_cell.length_a   1.000
_cell.length_b   1.000
_cell.length_c   1.000
_cell.angle_alpha   90.00
_cell.angle_beta   90.00
_cell.angle_gamma   90.00
#
_symmetry.space_group_name_H-M   'P 1'
#
loop_
_entity.id
_entity.type
_entity.pdbx_description
1 polymer ?
#
loop_
_entity_poly.entity_id
_entity_poly.type
_entity_poly.pdbx_seq_one_letter_code
_entity_poly.pdbx_strand_id
1 'polypeptide(L)'
;VQIEWATVSGWERASKLATVVAPVSRTVSITTTAETDYTLTIPLEGLSPATRYRYHVLVGSADQTTRQLPASLAAKGEFTTLPDEKTSAAVLFAWSGDLGGQGRCRQGMGGYPIFDLIQQRNPDFFLLLGDTIYGDHVCPSPPNEPGADFKATTLQTYRVRHRYQRGAEALQRFLRTVPVYVIWDDHEVKNN
;
A
#
# COMPACT_ATOMS: atom_id res chain seq x y z
N VAL A 1 -5.03 0.80 15.05
CA VAL A 1 -5.42 0.46 13.67
C VAL A 1 -6.20 -0.84 13.70
N GLN A 2 -7.32 -0.87 13.01
CA GLN A 2 -8.16 -2.05 12.84
C GLN A 2 -8.26 -2.35 11.34
N ILE A 3 -8.14 -3.62 10.97
CA ILE A 3 -8.40 -4.06 9.60
C ILE A 3 -9.59 -5.01 9.60
N GLU A 4 -10.50 -4.76 8.69
CA GLU A 4 -11.67 -5.59 8.41
C GLU A 4 -11.60 -6.08 6.97
N TRP A 5 -11.88 -7.38 6.73
CA TRP A 5 -11.96 -7.91 5.38
C TRP A 5 -13.01 -8.99 5.23
N ALA A 6 -13.60 -9.07 4.06
CA ALA A 6 -14.55 -10.11 3.68
C ALA A 6 -14.55 -10.29 2.17
N THR A 7 -15.18 -11.36 1.69
CA THR A 7 -15.40 -11.52 0.25
C THR A 7 -16.29 -10.39 -0.29
N VAL A 8 -16.07 -9.97 -1.53
CA VAL A 8 -16.89 -8.92 -2.16
C VAL A 8 -18.38 -9.30 -2.15
N SER A 9 -18.71 -10.55 -2.44
CA SER A 9 -20.09 -11.04 -2.35
C SER A 9 -20.69 -10.99 -0.93
N GLY A 10 -19.82 -11.14 0.10
CA GLY A 10 -20.22 -10.96 1.49
C GLY A 10 -20.59 -9.52 1.80
N TRP A 11 -19.78 -8.55 1.36
CA TRP A 11 -20.08 -7.13 1.50
C TRP A 11 -21.36 -6.70 0.81
N GLU A 12 -21.61 -7.18 -0.41
CA GLU A 12 -22.80 -6.85 -1.18
C GLU A 12 -24.09 -7.40 -0.54
N ARG A 13 -24.03 -8.61 0.03
CA ARG A 13 -25.16 -9.18 0.78
C ARG A 13 -25.48 -8.39 2.02
N ALA A 14 -24.49 -7.99 2.81
CA ALA A 14 -24.68 -7.22 4.01
C ALA A 14 -25.29 -5.83 3.71
N SER A 15 -24.86 -5.17 2.66
CA SER A 15 -25.37 -3.85 2.27
C SER A 15 -26.83 -3.89 1.80
N LYS A 16 -27.29 -5.00 1.22
CA LYS A 16 -28.69 -5.17 0.78
C LYS A 16 -29.67 -5.47 1.92
N LEU A 17 -29.20 -6.03 3.02
CA LEU A 17 -30.05 -6.44 4.14
C LEU A 17 -30.40 -5.30 5.10
N ALA A 18 -29.91 -4.07 4.87
CA ALA A 18 -30.13 -2.88 5.72
C ALA A 18 -29.94 -3.11 7.24
N THR A 19 -29.51 -4.29 7.63
CA THR A 19 -29.09 -4.63 8.97
C THR A 19 -27.61 -4.27 9.08
N VAL A 20 -27.26 -3.44 10.05
CA VAL A 20 -25.90 -2.96 10.36
C VAL A 20 -25.01 -4.11 10.93
N VAL A 21 -25.19 -5.29 10.41
CA VAL A 21 -24.25 -6.39 10.68
C VAL A 21 -23.29 -6.39 9.51
N ALA A 22 -22.10 -5.84 9.75
CA ALA A 22 -20.97 -6.07 8.86
C ALA A 22 -20.93 -7.56 8.49
N PRO A 23 -20.66 -7.93 7.23
CA PRO A 23 -20.42 -9.32 6.90
C PRO A 23 -19.41 -9.84 7.90
N VAL A 24 -19.46 -11.13 8.24
CA VAL A 24 -18.50 -11.75 9.17
C VAL A 24 -17.10 -11.45 8.64
N SER A 25 -16.65 -10.26 8.91
CA SER A 25 -15.34 -9.77 8.58
C SER A 25 -14.43 -10.27 9.69
N ARG A 26 -13.32 -10.85 9.31
CA ARG A 26 -12.25 -11.04 10.26
C ARG A 26 -11.73 -9.65 10.61
N THR A 27 -11.52 -9.40 11.89
CA THR A 27 -11.02 -8.12 12.37
C THR A 27 -9.75 -8.36 13.17
N VAL A 28 -8.72 -7.60 12.86
CA VAL A 28 -7.48 -7.56 13.65
C VAL A 28 -7.26 -6.12 14.10
N SER A 29 -7.00 -5.93 15.38
CA SER A 29 -6.67 -4.63 15.97
C SER A 29 -5.25 -4.62 16.49
N ILE A 30 -4.44 -3.67 16.06
CA ILE A 30 -3.04 -3.52 16.45
C ILE A 30 -2.74 -2.06 16.75
N THR A 31 -1.97 -1.82 17.80
CA THR A 31 -1.45 -0.49 18.11
C THR A 31 -0.12 -0.29 17.38
N THR A 32 0.01 0.81 16.66
CA THR A 32 1.25 1.23 16.01
C THR A 32 2.03 2.20 16.90
N THR A 33 3.35 2.22 16.77
CA THR A 33 4.24 3.05 17.58
C THR A 33 5.17 3.88 16.70
N ALA A 34 5.77 4.91 17.29
CA ALA A 34 6.80 5.72 16.61
C ALA A 34 8.07 4.91 16.27
N GLU A 35 8.36 3.84 17.01
CA GLU A 35 9.51 2.98 16.74
C GLU A 35 9.42 2.30 15.38
N THR A 36 8.21 1.91 14.98
CA THR A 36 7.92 1.32 13.67
C THR A 36 7.48 2.34 12.62
N ASP A 37 7.67 3.64 12.90
CA ASP A 37 7.18 4.74 12.06
C ASP A 37 5.67 4.65 11.80
N TYR A 38 4.91 4.15 12.78
CA TYR A 38 3.46 3.91 12.69
C TYR A 38 3.06 2.97 11.56
N THR A 39 4.00 2.15 11.08
CA THR A 39 3.73 1.10 10.09
C THR A 39 3.44 -0.23 10.77
N LEU A 40 2.72 -1.10 10.09
CA LEU A 40 2.49 -2.45 10.52
C LEU A 40 2.26 -3.38 9.32
N THR A 41 2.57 -4.64 9.51
CA THR A 41 2.24 -5.71 8.56
C THR A 41 1.26 -6.66 9.23
N ILE A 42 0.16 -6.95 8.56
CA ILE A 42 -0.88 -7.84 9.08
C ILE A 42 -1.05 -9.00 8.11
N PRO A 43 -0.77 -10.24 8.53
CA PRO A 43 -1.11 -11.42 7.74
C PRO A 43 -2.63 -11.59 7.73
N LEU A 44 -3.21 -11.73 6.54
CA LEU A 44 -4.61 -12.09 6.37
C LEU A 44 -4.70 -13.61 6.16
N GLU A 45 -5.20 -14.31 7.16
CA GLU A 45 -5.26 -15.77 7.16
C GLU A 45 -6.64 -16.33 6.78
N GLY A 46 -6.66 -17.60 6.35
CA GLY A 46 -7.89 -18.34 6.05
C GLY A 46 -8.63 -17.77 4.84
N LEU A 47 -7.90 -17.23 3.89
CA LEU A 47 -8.44 -16.80 2.61
C LEU A 47 -8.67 -18.02 1.70
N SER A 48 -9.76 -17.98 0.94
CA SER A 48 -10.02 -18.98 -0.12
C SER A 48 -9.24 -18.61 -1.39
N PRO A 49 -8.75 -19.59 -2.15
CA PRO A 49 -8.08 -19.34 -3.43
C PRO A 49 -9.05 -18.74 -4.47
N ALA A 50 -8.51 -18.08 -5.49
CA ALA A 50 -9.23 -17.42 -6.59
C ALA A 50 -10.44 -16.60 -6.13
N THR A 51 -10.33 -15.92 -4.99
CA THR A 51 -11.45 -15.24 -4.34
C THR A 51 -11.16 -13.74 -4.20
N ARG A 52 -12.13 -12.92 -4.60
CA ARG A 52 -12.03 -11.46 -4.47
C ARG A 52 -12.48 -11.00 -3.09
N TYR A 53 -11.61 -10.28 -2.41
CA TYR A 53 -11.80 -9.71 -1.08
C TYR A 53 -11.80 -8.19 -1.14
N ARG A 54 -12.59 -7.60 -0.25
CA ARG A 54 -12.53 -6.17 0.08
C ARG A 54 -12.02 -6.00 1.50
N TYR A 55 -11.23 -4.97 1.72
CA TYR A 55 -10.75 -4.63 3.04
C TYR A 55 -10.97 -3.15 3.36
N HIS A 56 -11.10 -2.87 4.66
CA HIS A 56 -11.12 -1.53 5.22
C HIS A 56 -10.04 -1.41 6.30
N VAL A 57 -9.37 -0.28 6.32
CA VAL A 57 -8.42 0.11 7.38
C VAL A 57 -9.08 1.22 8.18
N LEU A 58 -9.27 0.98 9.45
CA LEU A 58 -9.87 1.92 10.39
C LEU A 58 -8.78 2.40 11.35
N VAL A 59 -8.76 3.71 11.62
CA VAL A 59 -7.83 4.31 12.56
C VAL A 59 -8.63 4.97 13.68
N GLY A 60 -8.31 4.63 14.91
CA GLY A 60 -8.88 5.22 16.12
C GLY A 60 -7.80 5.65 17.08
N SER A 61 -8.13 6.48 18.06
CA SER A 61 -7.23 6.85 19.15
C SER A 61 -7.04 5.68 20.10
N ALA A 62 -5.79 5.48 20.57
CA ALA A 62 -5.46 4.50 21.60
C ALA A 62 -5.75 5.00 23.03
N ASP A 63 -6.29 6.18 23.20
CA ASP A 63 -6.61 6.73 24.51
C ASP A 63 -7.82 6.00 25.10
N GLN A 64 -7.54 5.06 25.99
CA GLN A 64 -8.54 4.21 26.64
C GLN A 64 -9.26 4.89 27.81
N THR A 65 -8.95 6.12 28.12
CA THR A 65 -9.48 6.78 29.33
C THR A 65 -10.72 7.63 29.08
N THR A 66 -10.98 8.02 27.85
CA THR A 66 -12.15 8.84 27.53
C THR A 66 -12.73 8.51 26.17
N ARG A 67 -13.92 7.86 26.19
CA ARG A 67 -14.87 7.77 25.09
C ARG A 67 -14.21 7.48 23.73
N GLN A 68 -14.17 6.21 23.35
CA GLN A 68 -13.73 5.77 22.02
C GLN A 68 -14.32 6.69 20.95
N LEU A 69 -13.46 7.50 20.34
CA LEU A 69 -13.84 8.17 19.10
C LEU A 69 -14.12 7.04 18.09
N PRO A 70 -15.21 7.12 17.33
CA PRO A 70 -15.49 6.11 16.33
C PRO A 70 -14.29 6.01 15.39
N ALA A 71 -13.83 4.78 15.14
CA ALA A 71 -12.74 4.53 14.21
C ALA A 71 -13.13 5.12 12.84
N SER A 72 -12.26 5.94 12.29
CA SER A 72 -12.46 6.54 10.98
C SER A 72 -11.87 5.66 9.89
N LEU A 73 -12.57 5.55 8.76
CA LEU A 73 -12.06 4.84 7.57
C LEU A 73 -10.86 5.59 7.00
N ALA A 74 -9.66 5.04 7.16
CA ALA A 74 -8.43 5.62 6.65
C ALA A 74 -8.09 5.16 5.22
N ALA A 75 -8.38 3.89 4.91
CA ALA A 75 -8.18 3.34 3.58
C ALA A 75 -9.13 2.17 3.31
N LYS A 76 -9.36 1.91 2.05
CA LYS A 76 -10.08 0.72 1.55
C LYS A 76 -9.44 0.23 0.25
N GLY A 77 -9.58 -1.04 -0.02
CA GLY A 77 -9.12 -1.64 -1.26
C GLY A 77 -9.74 -2.99 -1.51
N GLU A 78 -9.36 -3.58 -2.63
CA GLU A 78 -9.77 -4.92 -3.03
C GLU A 78 -8.56 -5.67 -3.57
N PHE A 79 -8.54 -6.96 -3.40
CA PHE A 79 -7.56 -7.85 -4.00
C PHE A 79 -8.19 -9.20 -4.31
N THR A 80 -7.55 -9.95 -5.19
CA THR A 80 -7.95 -11.33 -5.50
C THR A 80 -6.81 -12.26 -5.08
N THR A 81 -7.13 -13.32 -4.37
CA THR A 81 -6.16 -14.36 -4.03
C THR A 81 -5.79 -15.16 -5.26
N LEU A 82 -4.56 -15.65 -5.31
CA LEU A 82 -4.12 -16.55 -6.38
C LEU A 82 -4.95 -17.83 -6.39
N PRO A 83 -5.05 -18.51 -7.54
CA PRO A 83 -5.62 -19.85 -7.61
C PRO A 83 -4.88 -20.83 -6.70
N ASP A 84 -5.54 -21.94 -6.41
CA ASP A 84 -4.94 -23.09 -5.76
C ASP A 84 -3.78 -23.65 -6.61
N GLU A 85 -2.75 -24.19 -5.97
CA GLU A 85 -1.52 -24.70 -6.61
C GLU A 85 -1.78 -25.77 -7.69
N LYS A 86 -2.92 -26.45 -7.61
CA LYS A 86 -3.31 -27.49 -8.56
C LYS A 86 -4.14 -26.97 -9.73
N THR A 87 -4.50 -25.70 -9.69
CA THR A 87 -5.34 -25.07 -10.72
C THR A 87 -4.47 -24.36 -11.74
N SER A 88 -4.50 -24.80 -12.98
CA SER A 88 -3.90 -24.06 -14.10
C SER A 88 -4.73 -22.82 -14.39
N ALA A 89 -4.12 -21.66 -14.33
CA ALA A 89 -4.76 -20.39 -14.64
C ALA A 89 -3.82 -19.48 -15.43
N ALA A 90 -4.38 -18.65 -16.30
CA ALA A 90 -3.63 -17.57 -16.92
C ALA A 90 -3.29 -16.53 -15.85
N VAL A 91 -2.07 -16.01 -15.90
CA VAL A 91 -1.56 -14.97 -14.97
C VAL A 91 -1.09 -13.78 -15.80
N LEU A 92 -1.61 -12.62 -15.48
CA LEU A 92 -1.16 -11.35 -16.03
C LEU A 92 -0.40 -10.58 -14.94
N PHE A 93 0.86 -10.33 -15.14
CA PHE A 93 1.64 -9.50 -14.23
C PHE A 93 2.38 -8.41 -14.97
N ALA A 94 2.72 -7.35 -14.26
CA ALA A 94 3.60 -6.30 -14.74
C ALA A 94 4.81 -6.19 -13.80
N TRP A 95 5.88 -5.58 -14.28
CA TRP A 95 7.10 -5.37 -13.51
C TRP A 95 7.80 -4.09 -13.93
N SER A 96 8.52 -3.49 -13.00
CA SER A 96 9.44 -2.37 -13.24
C SER A 96 10.44 -2.30 -12.09
N GLY A 97 11.60 -1.73 -12.34
CA GLY A 97 12.48 -1.16 -11.33
C GLY A 97 12.45 0.37 -11.39
N ASP A 98 13.29 1.03 -10.64
CA ASP A 98 13.63 2.44 -10.76
C ASP A 98 12.42 3.39 -10.64
N LEU A 99 11.89 3.56 -9.45
CA LEU A 99 10.79 4.49 -9.23
C LEU A 99 11.28 5.95 -9.22
N GLY A 100 11.58 6.46 -10.40
CA GLY A 100 12.15 7.78 -10.64
C GLY A 100 13.53 7.73 -11.28
N GLY A 101 14.55 8.09 -10.55
CA GLY A 101 15.95 8.12 -10.98
C GLY A 101 16.79 9.04 -10.11
N GLN A 102 18.06 9.16 -10.43
CA GLN A 102 18.99 10.05 -9.73
C GLN A 102 18.58 11.50 -9.97
N GLY A 103 18.14 12.20 -8.90
CA GLY A 103 17.65 13.57 -8.99
C GLY A 103 16.25 13.72 -9.63
N ARG A 104 15.64 12.63 -10.07
CA ARG A 104 14.27 12.59 -10.59
C ARG A 104 13.41 11.75 -9.66
N CYS A 105 12.62 12.41 -8.85
CA CYS A 105 11.73 11.78 -7.90
C CYS A 105 10.29 12.14 -8.24
N ARG A 106 9.44 12.26 -7.25
CA ARG A 106 8.04 12.62 -7.45
C ARG A 106 7.93 14.01 -8.06
N GLN A 107 7.40 14.10 -9.26
CA GLN A 107 7.08 15.36 -9.93
C GLN A 107 5.59 15.64 -9.83
N GLY A 108 5.20 16.92 -9.89
CA GLY A 108 3.82 17.36 -9.67
C GLY A 108 2.75 16.60 -10.46
N MET A 109 1.49 16.92 -10.27
CA MET A 109 0.34 16.25 -10.91
C MET A 109 0.06 14.81 -10.41
N GLY A 110 0.29 14.54 -9.13
CA GLY A 110 -0.06 13.26 -8.50
C GLY A 110 1.04 12.20 -8.52
N GLY A 111 2.25 12.53 -8.98
CA GLY A 111 3.43 11.68 -8.90
C GLY A 111 3.63 10.79 -10.14
N TYR A 112 3.43 9.50 -10.03
CA TYR A 112 3.79 8.51 -11.06
C TYR A 112 2.56 8.04 -11.86
N PRO A 113 2.14 8.72 -12.94
CA PRO A 113 0.90 8.41 -13.68
C PRO A 113 0.91 7.02 -14.34
N ILE A 114 2.09 6.42 -14.51
CA ILE A 114 2.25 5.07 -15.06
C ILE A 114 1.45 4.03 -14.25
N PHE A 115 1.31 4.20 -12.94
CA PHE A 115 0.56 3.27 -12.10
C PHE A 115 -0.94 3.24 -12.41
N ASP A 116 -1.52 4.37 -12.81
CA ASP A 116 -2.92 4.40 -13.25
C ASP A 116 -3.09 3.61 -14.57
N LEU A 117 -2.12 3.66 -15.48
CA LEU A 117 -2.14 2.91 -16.74
C LEU A 117 -1.95 1.41 -16.51
N ILE A 118 -1.04 1.03 -15.61
CA ILE A 118 -0.84 -0.37 -15.24
C ILE A 118 -2.11 -0.92 -14.55
N GLN A 119 -2.71 -0.16 -13.65
CA GLN A 119 -3.92 -0.56 -12.94
C GLN A 119 -5.09 -0.83 -13.91
N GLN A 120 -5.24 -0.04 -14.97
CA GLN A 120 -6.27 -0.25 -16.01
C GLN A 120 -6.13 -1.60 -16.73
N ARG A 121 -4.96 -2.22 -16.72
CA ARG A 121 -4.74 -3.56 -17.28
C ARG A 121 -5.16 -4.68 -16.34
N ASN A 122 -5.55 -4.37 -15.10
CA ASN A 122 -5.96 -5.32 -14.06
C ASN A 122 -4.96 -6.48 -13.88
N PRO A 123 -3.66 -6.21 -13.61
CA PRO A 123 -2.71 -7.29 -13.39
C PRO A 123 -3.06 -8.05 -12.09
N ASP A 124 -2.78 -9.34 -12.07
CA ASP A 124 -2.92 -10.18 -10.88
C ASP A 124 -1.92 -9.79 -9.79
N PHE A 125 -0.73 -9.31 -10.19
CA PHE A 125 0.27 -8.75 -9.30
C PHE A 125 1.28 -7.88 -10.06
N PHE A 126 2.09 -7.15 -9.30
CA PHE A 126 3.19 -6.33 -9.80
C PHE A 126 4.49 -6.68 -9.09
N LEU A 127 5.59 -6.73 -9.84
CA LEU A 127 6.93 -6.89 -9.30
C LEU A 127 7.66 -5.55 -9.35
N LEU A 128 8.03 -5.03 -8.19
CA LEU A 128 8.85 -3.82 -8.07
C LEU A 128 10.28 -4.25 -7.75
N LEU A 129 11.14 -4.12 -8.75
CA LEU A 129 12.47 -4.71 -8.80
C LEU A 129 13.56 -3.76 -8.27
N GLY A 130 13.32 -3.16 -7.11
CA GLY A 130 14.26 -2.27 -6.44
C GLY A 130 14.18 -0.82 -6.91
N ASP A 131 15.05 0.00 -6.33
CA ASP A 131 15.10 1.45 -6.50
C ASP A 131 13.75 2.14 -6.28
N THR A 132 13.07 1.68 -5.24
CA THR A 132 11.78 2.26 -4.80
C THR A 132 11.97 3.66 -4.22
N ILE A 133 13.18 3.96 -3.77
CA ILE A 133 13.66 5.29 -3.41
C ILE A 133 15.11 5.45 -3.87
N TYR A 134 15.51 6.68 -4.15
CA TYR A 134 16.91 7.08 -4.37
C TYR A 134 17.40 7.80 -3.10
N GLY A 135 17.59 7.02 -2.02
CA GLY A 135 17.96 7.54 -0.70
C GLY A 135 19.30 8.29 -0.70
N ASP A 136 20.23 7.84 -1.48
CA ASP A 136 21.59 8.37 -1.64
C ASP A 136 21.70 9.60 -2.57
N HIS A 137 20.60 10.04 -3.20
CA HIS A 137 20.57 11.20 -4.08
C HIS A 137 19.61 12.29 -3.60
N VAL A 138 19.94 13.52 -3.92
CA VAL A 138 19.07 14.69 -3.69
C VAL A 138 18.02 14.75 -4.81
N CYS A 139 16.79 15.04 -4.47
CA CYS A 139 15.72 15.34 -5.42
C CYS A 139 15.40 16.84 -5.36
N PRO A 140 16.10 17.69 -6.12
CA PRO A 140 15.93 19.12 -6.01
C PRO A 140 14.52 19.57 -6.42
N SER A 141 13.99 20.55 -5.69
CA SER A 141 12.69 21.15 -5.98
C SER A 141 12.86 22.60 -6.39
N PRO A 142 12.33 23.05 -7.55
CA PRO A 142 11.75 22.23 -8.62
C PRO A 142 12.79 21.46 -9.44
N PRO A 143 12.47 20.49 -10.31
CA PRO A 143 11.12 20.12 -10.77
C PRO A 143 10.39 19.10 -9.92
N ASN A 144 11.08 18.49 -8.91
CA ASN A 144 10.42 17.55 -8.03
C ASN A 144 9.52 18.27 -7.02
N GLU A 145 8.57 17.58 -6.46
CA GLU A 145 7.82 18.09 -5.33
C GLU A 145 8.73 18.28 -4.11
N PRO A 146 8.46 19.28 -3.25
CA PRO A 146 9.26 19.52 -2.06
C PRO A 146 9.26 18.34 -1.09
N GLY A 147 10.33 18.20 -0.30
CA GLY A 147 10.42 17.25 0.80
C GLY A 147 11.39 16.09 0.59
N ALA A 148 12.20 16.13 -0.49
CA ALA A 148 13.22 15.12 -0.76
C ALA A 148 14.54 15.73 -1.30
N ASP A 149 14.82 16.98 -1.02
CA ASP A 149 16.01 17.72 -1.42
C ASP A 149 17.22 17.49 -0.50
N PHE A 150 17.32 16.28 0.04
CA PHE A 150 18.42 15.83 0.89
C PHE A 150 18.81 14.39 0.57
N LYS A 151 20.02 13.99 0.98
CA LYS A 151 20.44 12.58 1.01
C LYS A 151 20.03 11.94 2.32
N ALA A 152 19.48 10.74 2.28
CA ALA A 152 19.19 9.96 3.47
C ALA A 152 20.48 9.38 4.05
N THR A 153 20.72 9.62 5.33
CA THR A 153 21.94 9.14 6.05
C THR A 153 21.60 8.54 7.41
N THR A 154 20.36 8.63 7.83
CA THR A 154 19.85 8.10 9.10
C THR A 154 18.54 7.36 8.86
N LEU A 155 18.16 6.45 9.77
CA LEU A 155 16.88 5.77 9.72
C LEU A 155 15.71 6.75 9.53
N GLN A 156 15.73 7.87 10.25
CA GLN A 156 14.68 8.88 10.15
C GLN A 156 14.60 9.51 8.75
N THR A 157 15.74 9.83 8.14
CA THR A 157 15.77 10.42 6.80
C THR A 157 15.38 9.41 5.72
N TYR A 158 15.73 8.12 5.86
CA TYR A 158 15.20 7.05 5.00
C TYR A 158 13.68 6.91 5.12
N ARG A 159 13.14 6.94 6.35
CA ARG A 159 11.68 6.93 6.57
C ARG A 159 10.99 8.12 5.88
N VAL A 160 11.59 9.31 5.93
CA VAL A 160 11.06 10.50 5.23
C VAL A 160 11.05 10.25 3.72
N ARG A 161 12.12 9.69 3.15
CA ARG A 161 12.19 9.37 1.71
C ARG A 161 11.11 8.36 1.30
N HIS A 162 10.91 7.30 2.06
CA HIS A 162 9.85 6.34 1.79
C HIS A 162 8.45 6.97 1.89
N ARG A 163 8.17 7.79 2.91
CA ARG A 163 6.88 8.49 3.02
C ARG A 163 6.66 9.46 1.86
N TYR A 164 7.70 10.21 1.49
CA TYR A 164 7.64 11.10 0.34
C TYR A 164 7.24 10.35 -0.93
N GLN A 165 7.93 9.27 -1.24
CA GLN A 165 7.69 8.48 -2.45
C GLN A 165 6.30 7.83 -2.45
N ARG A 166 5.93 7.19 -1.33
CA ARG A 166 4.62 6.56 -1.16
C ARG A 166 3.46 7.55 -1.05
N GLY A 167 3.74 8.83 -0.84
CA GLY A 167 2.77 9.91 -0.86
C GLY A 167 2.22 10.25 -2.26
N ALA A 168 2.78 9.67 -3.34
CA ALA A 168 2.26 9.84 -4.70
C ALA A 168 0.86 9.20 -4.83
N GLU A 169 -0.13 10.00 -5.22
CA GLU A 169 -1.54 9.55 -5.24
C GLU A 169 -1.79 8.38 -6.19
N ALA A 170 -1.18 8.39 -7.38
CA ALA A 170 -1.30 7.30 -8.34
C ALA A 170 -0.74 5.99 -7.75
N LEU A 171 0.43 6.04 -7.10
CA LEU A 171 1.01 4.89 -6.42
C LEU A 171 0.12 4.40 -5.28
N GLN A 172 -0.45 5.31 -4.47
CA GLN A 172 -1.35 4.92 -3.39
C GLN A 172 -2.63 4.23 -3.90
N ARG A 173 -3.23 4.74 -4.99
CA ARG A 173 -4.39 4.07 -5.61
C ARG A 173 -4.03 2.67 -6.08
N PHE A 174 -2.91 2.54 -6.74
CA PHE A 174 -2.37 1.28 -7.23
C PHE A 174 -2.17 0.25 -6.11
N LEU A 175 -1.42 0.62 -5.06
CA LEU A 175 -1.11 -0.24 -3.92
C LEU A 175 -2.35 -0.71 -3.12
N ARG A 176 -3.49 -0.05 -3.27
CA ARG A 176 -4.75 -0.46 -2.62
C ARG A 176 -5.44 -1.62 -3.32
N THR A 177 -5.11 -1.89 -4.58
CA THR A 177 -5.88 -2.82 -5.42
C THR A 177 -5.02 -3.85 -6.14
N VAL A 178 -3.73 -3.60 -6.29
CA VAL A 178 -2.81 -4.52 -6.95
C VAL A 178 -1.84 -5.09 -5.92
N PRO A 179 -1.76 -6.42 -5.74
CA PRO A 179 -0.72 -7.05 -4.93
C PRO A 179 0.66 -6.72 -5.49
N VAL A 180 1.60 -6.33 -4.62
CA VAL A 180 2.95 -5.94 -5.03
C VAL A 180 3.98 -6.76 -4.28
N TYR A 181 4.90 -7.35 -5.02
CA TYR A 181 6.12 -7.96 -4.49
C TYR A 181 7.28 -7.01 -4.74
N VAL A 182 8.11 -6.80 -3.72
CA VAL A 182 9.19 -5.82 -3.76
C VAL A 182 10.51 -6.52 -3.42
N ILE A 183 11.54 -6.21 -4.17
CA ILE A 183 12.93 -6.51 -3.80
C ILE A 183 13.69 -5.21 -3.61
N TRP A 184 14.87 -5.28 -3.03
CA TRP A 184 15.79 -4.15 -2.88
C TRP A 184 16.78 -4.14 -4.02
N ASP A 185 17.24 -2.93 -4.39
CA ASP A 185 18.42 -2.68 -5.18
C ASP A 185 19.35 -1.72 -4.41
N ASP A 186 20.31 -1.12 -5.03
CA ASP A 186 21.38 -0.40 -4.33
C ASP A 186 20.96 0.99 -3.82
N HIS A 187 20.13 1.75 -4.54
CA HIS A 187 19.72 3.09 -4.14
C HIS A 187 18.81 3.17 -2.91
N GLU A 188 18.25 2.06 -2.47
CA GLU A 188 17.63 1.96 -1.15
C GLU A 188 18.66 2.17 -0.02
N VAL A 189 19.95 2.01 -0.31
CA VAL A 189 21.06 2.20 0.62
C VAL A 189 22.09 3.17 0.05
N LYS A 190 22.81 2.76 -1.00
CA LYS A 190 23.84 3.55 -1.65
C LYS A 190 24.22 2.94 -3.01
N ASN A 191 24.30 3.77 -4.04
CA ASN A 191 24.78 3.38 -5.37
C ASN A 191 26.15 2.68 -5.32
N ASN A 192 26.29 1.62 -6.07
CA ASN A 192 27.53 0.85 -6.22
C ASN A 192 28.69 1.66 -6.81
#